data_13445fb7947dd83ea011b9794e5ab115
#
_entry.id   13445fb7947dd83ea011b9794e5ab115
#
_cell.length_a   1.000
_cell.length_b   1.000
_cell.length_c   1.000
_cell.angle_alpha   90.00
_cell.angle_beta   90.00
_cell.angle_gamma   90.00
#
_symmetry.space_group_name_H-M   'P 1'
#
loop_
_entity.id
_entity.type
_entity.pdbx_description
1 polymer ?
#
loop_
_entity_poly.entity_id
_entity_poly.type
_entity_poly.pdbx_seq_one_letter_code
_entity_poly.pdbx_strand_id
1 'polypeptide(L)'
;MSTAALTEAVFYILLSLDAPLHGYGIMQNVECLSGGRVRLAAGTLYGALTTLTERGWIEAVGEDEGRRKEYRITPEGRAAVRAELARLQELTANGEALTRDWT
;
A
#
# COMPACT_ATOMS: atom_id res chain seq x y z
N MET A 1 -17.19 12.34 -5.74
CA MET A 1 -16.25 12.34 -4.62
C MET A 1 -14.85 12.03 -5.09
N SER A 2 -13.92 12.87 -4.79
CA SER A 2 -12.56 12.61 -5.17
C SER A 2 -11.93 11.66 -4.14
N THR A 3 -11.21 10.67 -4.65
CA THR A 3 -10.45 9.75 -3.80
C THR A 3 -9.10 10.38 -3.52
N ALA A 4 -8.72 10.43 -2.25
CA ALA A 4 -7.41 10.95 -1.90
C ALA A 4 -6.33 10.04 -2.48
N ALA A 5 -5.26 10.66 -2.99
CA ALA A 5 -4.14 9.90 -3.52
C ALA A 5 -3.46 9.12 -2.39
N LEU A 6 -3.03 7.91 -2.70
CA LEU A 6 -2.22 7.13 -1.77
C LEU A 6 -0.76 7.48 -1.96
N THR A 7 0.00 7.43 -0.88
CA THR A 7 1.46 7.53 -1.01
C THR A 7 1.97 6.24 -1.64
N GLU A 8 3.16 6.31 -2.22
CA GLU A 8 3.79 5.12 -2.78
C GLU A 8 3.94 4.04 -1.71
N ALA A 9 4.35 4.43 -0.50
CA ALA A 9 4.53 3.48 0.60
C ALA A 9 3.23 2.77 0.95
N VAL A 10 2.14 3.52 1.09
CA VAL A 10 0.83 2.93 1.43
C VAL A 10 0.35 2.01 0.32
N PHE A 11 0.52 2.42 -0.92
CA PHE A 11 0.13 1.59 -2.06
C PHE A 11 0.85 0.24 -2.01
N TYR A 12 2.16 0.24 -1.79
CA TYR A 12 2.93 -1.00 -1.71
C TYR A 12 2.62 -1.81 -0.47
N ILE A 13 2.32 -1.16 0.67
CA ILE A 13 1.89 -1.90 1.86
C ILE A 13 0.62 -2.68 1.55
N LEU A 14 -0.36 -2.02 0.93
CA LEU A 14 -1.63 -2.68 0.60
C LEU A 14 -1.42 -3.82 -0.38
N LEU A 15 -0.60 -3.62 -1.40
CA LEU A 15 -0.29 -4.70 -2.36
C LEU A 15 0.40 -5.88 -1.69
N SER A 16 1.20 -5.62 -0.66
CA SER A 16 1.92 -6.69 0.04
C SER A 16 0.98 -7.58 0.85
N LEU A 17 -0.23 -7.13 1.11
CA LEU A 17 -1.16 -7.82 2.01
C LEU A 17 -2.26 -8.57 1.28
N ASP A 18 -2.01 -8.95 0.03
CA ASP A 18 -2.91 -9.86 -0.69
C ASP A 18 -3.02 -11.19 0.05
N ALA A 19 -1.96 -11.61 0.70
CA ALA A 19 -1.94 -12.74 1.63
C ALA A 19 -1.45 -12.24 2.98
N PRO A 20 -1.79 -12.92 4.08
CA PRO A 20 -1.34 -12.48 5.41
C PRO A 20 0.17 -12.37 5.52
N LEU A 21 0.63 -11.29 6.17
CA LEU A 21 2.05 -11.00 6.27
C LEU A 21 2.30 -10.18 7.54
N HIS A 22 3.41 -10.46 8.23
CA HIS A 22 3.79 -9.71 9.41
C HIS A 22 4.62 -8.47 9.03
N GLY A 23 4.82 -7.57 10.00
CA GLY A 23 5.44 -6.27 9.72
C GLY A 23 6.79 -6.35 9.04
N TYR A 24 7.68 -7.23 9.53
CA TYR A 24 9.01 -7.34 8.92
C TYR A 24 8.92 -7.79 7.45
N GLY A 25 8.04 -8.74 7.16
CA GLY A 25 7.83 -9.17 5.78
C GLY A 25 7.27 -8.06 4.91
N ILE A 26 6.39 -7.22 5.48
CA ILE A 26 5.87 -6.06 4.74
C ILE A 26 7.01 -5.11 4.40
N MET A 27 7.88 -4.82 5.37
CA MET A 27 9.01 -3.92 5.13
C MET A 27 9.91 -4.43 4.01
N GLN A 28 10.25 -5.71 4.05
CA GLN A 28 11.08 -6.32 3.01
C GLN A 28 10.40 -6.26 1.65
N ASN A 29 9.11 -6.56 1.60
CA ASN A 29 8.39 -6.61 0.35
C ASN A 29 8.25 -5.23 -0.28
N VAL A 30 7.99 -4.21 0.54
CA VAL A 30 7.89 -2.82 0.05
C VAL A 30 9.24 -2.37 -0.52
N GLU A 31 10.32 -2.69 0.15
CA GLU A 31 11.65 -2.34 -0.37
C GLU A 31 11.92 -3.04 -1.70
N CYS A 32 11.56 -4.32 -1.80
CA CYS A 32 11.74 -5.09 -3.02
C CYS A 32 10.89 -4.53 -4.17
N LEU A 33 9.60 -4.29 -3.92
CA LEU A 33 8.69 -3.79 -4.95
C LEU A 33 9.11 -2.42 -5.47
N SER A 34 9.65 -1.57 -4.60
CA SER A 34 10.06 -0.22 -4.98
C SER A 34 11.47 -0.16 -5.57
N GLY A 35 12.16 -1.31 -5.66
CA GLY A 35 13.55 -1.32 -6.12
C GLY A 35 14.47 -0.59 -5.16
N GLY A 36 14.17 -0.62 -3.87
CA GLY A 36 14.94 0.05 -2.84
C GLY A 36 14.60 1.51 -2.64
N ARG A 37 13.65 2.05 -3.43
CA ARG A 37 13.30 3.46 -3.33
C ARG A 37 12.56 3.78 -2.05
N VAL A 38 11.74 2.84 -1.54
CA VAL A 38 11.00 3.02 -0.31
C VAL A 38 11.53 2.05 0.74
N ARG A 39 12.09 2.60 1.81
CA ARG A 39 12.59 1.84 2.95
C ARG A 39 11.89 2.35 4.19
N LEU A 40 11.06 1.50 4.78
CA LEU A 40 10.23 1.89 5.92
C LEU A 40 10.95 1.58 7.22
N ALA A 41 11.03 2.57 8.10
CA ALA A 41 11.41 2.32 9.48
C ALA A 41 10.23 1.66 10.20
N ALA A 42 10.53 0.89 11.25
CA ALA A 42 9.51 0.15 11.98
C ALA A 42 8.40 1.07 12.50
N GLY A 43 8.78 2.21 13.11
CA GLY A 43 7.79 3.14 13.64
C GLY A 43 6.86 3.68 12.57
N THR A 44 7.40 4.02 11.41
CA THR A 44 6.60 4.52 10.29
C THR A 44 5.65 3.43 9.79
N LEU A 45 6.15 2.20 9.66
CA LEU A 45 5.30 1.08 9.23
C LEU A 45 4.15 0.85 10.19
N TYR A 46 4.44 0.73 11.50
CA TYR A 46 3.39 0.41 12.46
C TYR A 46 2.39 1.55 12.60
N GLY A 47 2.82 2.80 12.44
CA GLY A 47 1.91 3.93 12.36
C GLY A 47 0.97 3.81 11.16
N ALA A 48 1.51 3.45 10.01
CA ALA A 48 0.68 3.23 8.81
C ALA A 48 -0.29 2.08 9.01
N LEU A 49 0.17 0.96 9.58
CA LEU A 49 -0.70 -0.20 9.82
C LEU A 49 -1.86 0.16 10.74
N THR A 50 -1.60 0.97 11.78
CA THR A 50 -2.66 1.45 12.68
C THR A 50 -3.70 2.25 11.90
N THR A 51 -3.24 3.21 11.10
CA THR A 51 -4.14 4.06 10.30
C THR A 51 -4.97 3.23 9.32
N LEU A 52 -4.31 2.29 8.63
CA LEU A 52 -5.00 1.47 7.63
C LEU A 52 -6.02 0.52 8.28
N THR A 53 -5.71 0.02 9.47
CA THR A 53 -6.66 -0.80 10.24
C THR A 53 -7.87 0.05 10.63
N GLU A 54 -7.65 1.28 11.10
CA GLU A 54 -8.74 2.18 11.47
C GLU A 54 -9.63 2.52 10.29
N ARG A 55 -9.06 2.62 9.10
CA ARG A 55 -9.84 2.87 7.89
C ARG A 55 -10.58 1.63 7.40
N GLY A 56 -10.30 0.46 7.96
CA GLY A 56 -10.90 -0.78 7.51
C GLY A 56 -10.31 -1.33 6.22
N TRP A 57 -9.14 -0.86 5.81
CA TRP A 57 -8.50 -1.33 4.58
C TRP A 57 -7.64 -2.57 4.79
N ILE A 58 -7.22 -2.81 6.02
CA ILE A 58 -6.52 -4.03 6.41
C ILE A 58 -7.10 -4.52 7.72
N GLU A 59 -6.84 -5.78 8.04
CA GLU A 59 -7.26 -6.35 9.30
C GLU A 59 -6.16 -7.26 9.84
N ALA A 60 -6.07 -7.34 11.16
CA ALA A 60 -5.17 -8.28 11.81
C ALA A 60 -5.76 -9.67 11.68
N VAL A 61 -4.92 -10.67 11.43
CA VAL A 61 -5.35 -12.06 11.31
C VAL A 61 -4.53 -12.93 12.24
N GLY A 62 -5.16 -14.02 12.69
CA GLY A 62 -4.51 -14.95 13.60
C GLY A 62 -4.66 -14.54 15.04
N GLU A 63 -4.27 -15.44 15.93
CA GLU A 63 -4.35 -15.19 17.36
C GLU A 63 -3.03 -14.62 17.83
N ASP A 64 -3.13 -13.63 18.71
CA ASP A 64 -1.98 -12.93 19.22
C ASP A 64 -1.44 -13.64 20.46
N GLU A 65 -0.86 -14.82 20.28
CA GLU A 65 -0.31 -15.60 21.38
C GLU A 65 1.21 -15.55 21.35
N GLY A 66 1.76 -14.34 21.58
CA GLY A 66 3.20 -14.15 21.60
C GLY A 66 3.86 -14.31 20.26
N ARG A 67 3.09 -14.38 19.20
CA ARG A 67 3.60 -14.45 17.83
C ARG A 67 3.49 -13.10 17.16
N ARG A 68 4.23 -12.94 16.05
CA ARG A 68 4.15 -11.74 15.26
C ARG A 68 2.75 -11.61 14.69
N LYS A 69 2.17 -10.41 14.86
CA LYS A 69 0.86 -10.14 14.31
C LYS A 69 0.97 -10.06 12.80
N GLU A 70 0.03 -10.73 12.13
CA GLU A 70 -0.07 -10.66 10.68
C GLU A 70 -1.27 -9.80 10.31
N TYR A 71 -1.23 -9.25 9.09
CA TYR A 71 -2.28 -8.40 8.55
C TYR A 71 -2.61 -8.88 7.15
N ARG A 72 -3.82 -8.60 6.70
CA ARG A 72 -4.20 -8.84 5.31
C ARG A 72 -5.13 -7.72 4.83
N ILE A 73 -5.17 -7.55 3.53
CA ILE A 73 -6.02 -6.54 2.92
C ILE A 73 -7.48 -6.98 2.98
N THR A 74 -8.38 -6.02 3.19
CA THR A 74 -9.83 -6.26 3.19
C THR A 74 -10.40 -5.97 1.81
N PRO A 75 -11.68 -6.33 1.55
CA PRO A 75 -12.34 -5.90 0.31
C PRO A 75 -12.33 -4.38 0.13
N GLU A 76 -12.49 -3.62 1.22
CA GLU A 76 -12.43 -2.16 1.17
C GLU A 76 -11.03 -1.68 0.78
N GLY A 77 -9.99 -2.34 1.30
CA GLY A 77 -8.61 -2.04 0.92
C GLY A 77 -8.34 -2.33 -0.54
N ARG A 78 -8.88 -3.45 -1.05
CA ARG A 78 -8.74 -3.79 -2.47
C ARG A 78 -9.42 -2.74 -3.34
N ALA A 79 -10.58 -2.25 -2.91
CA ALA A 79 -11.27 -1.18 -3.64
C ALA A 79 -10.44 0.10 -3.66
N ALA A 80 -9.79 0.43 -2.55
CA ALA A 80 -8.91 1.60 -2.48
C ALA A 80 -7.72 1.46 -3.44
N VAL A 81 -7.12 0.28 -3.51
CA VAL A 81 -6.01 0.02 -4.44
C VAL A 81 -6.48 0.16 -5.89
N ARG A 82 -7.64 -0.40 -6.22
CA ARG A 82 -8.16 -0.32 -7.58
C ARG A 82 -8.47 1.12 -7.99
N ALA A 83 -9.03 1.91 -7.05
CA ALA A 83 -9.31 3.32 -7.32
C ALA A 83 -8.00 4.10 -7.57
N GLU A 84 -6.98 3.81 -6.77
CA GLU A 84 -5.68 4.46 -6.95
C GLU A 84 -5.04 4.05 -8.27
N LEU A 85 -5.12 2.77 -8.61
CA LEU A 85 -4.57 2.28 -9.87
C LEU A 85 -5.23 2.99 -11.06
N ALA A 86 -6.55 3.14 -11.03
CA ALA A 86 -7.27 3.84 -12.09
C ALA A 86 -6.82 5.30 -12.19
N ARG A 87 -6.62 5.96 -11.03
CA ARG A 87 -6.14 7.35 -11.01
C ARG A 87 -4.74 7.45 -11.61
N LEU A 88 -3.85 6.53 -11.25
CA LEU A 88 -2.48 6.53 -11.77
C LEU A 88 -2.45 6.29 -13.28
N GLN A 89 -3.32 5.39 -13.76
CA GLN A 89 -3.41 5.12 -15.20
C GLN A 89 -3.87 6.36 -15.96
N GLU A 90 -4.83 7.09 -15.43
CA GLU A 90 -5.31 8.32 -16.05
C GLU A 90 -4.19 9.37 -16.08
N LEU A 91 -3.50 9.54 -14.95
CA LEU A 91 -2.39 10.50 -14.89
C LEU A 91 -1.29 10.14 -15.88
N THR A 92 -0.96 8.86 -15.98
CA THR A 92 0.06 8.40 -16.90
C THR A 92 -0.35 8.67 -18.35
N ALA A 93 -1.59 8.34 -18.70
CA ALA A 93 -2.09 8.57 -20.04
C ALA A 93 -2.07 10.05 -20.42
N ASN A 94 -2.51 10.91 -19.51
CA ASN A 94 -2.50 12.35 -19.75
C ASN A 94 -1.07 12.88 -19.86
N GLY A 95 -0.19 12.41 -18.98
CA GLY A 95 1.20 12.83 -19.02
C GLY A 95 1.89 12.44 -20.33
N GLU A 96 1.66 11.21 -20.77
CA GLU A 96 2.24 10.75 -22.02
C GLU A 96 1.72 11.53 -23.22
N ALA A 97 0.41 11.79 -23.23
CA ALA A 97 -0.20 12.51 -24.36
C ALA A 97 0.30 13.95 -24.45
N LEU A 98 0.45 14.61 -23.30
CA LEU A 98 0.76 16.05 -23.27
C LEU A 98 2.26 16.33 -23.35
N THR A 99 3.12 15.32 -23.24
CA THR A 99 4.57 15.52 -23.30
C THR A 99 5.19 14.96 -24.58
N ARG A 100 4.36 14.48 -25.50
CA ARG A 100 4.86 13.81 -26.72
C ARG A 100 5.84 14.65 -27.51
N ASP A 101 5.55 15.95 -27.59
CA ASP A 101 6.37 16.86 -28.38
C ASP A 101 7.45 17.58 -27.57
N TRP A 102 7.61 17.23 -26.30
CA TRP A 102 8.67 17.82 -25.47
C TRP A 102 10.01 17.24 -25.88
N THR A 103 11.01 18.09 -25.99
CA THR A 103 12.37 17.69 -26.33
C THR A 103 13.31 17.85 -25.16
#